data_bc5af310112d1df2e77abf4d69370beb
#
_entry.id   bc5af310112d1df2e77abf4d69370beb
#
_cell.length_a   1.000
_cell.length_b   1.000
_cell.length_c   1.000
_cell.angle_alpha   90.00
_cell.angle_beta   90.00
_cell.angle_gamma   90.00
#
_symmetry.space_group_name_H-M   'P 1'
#
loop_
_entity.id
_entity.type
_entity.pdbx_description
1 polymer ?
#
loop_
_entity_poly.entity_id
_entity_poly.type
_entity_poly.pdbx_seq_one_letter_code
_entity_poly.pdbx_strand_id
1 'polypeptide(L)'
;FIPIKISQPQHESLLVTFRPKQEVVRFAENITGVKSYVEALRAQMHEFNNKLQVVSGLVQAQNYTELETYIHGVVHLKNRELQQISGKIGDPTLAAFLASKFDRASEQRVDLVLTDRTELLGRLTEELLQDLILIVGNLLENAFDALQGCAMRTVALEIVETTEEIYISVWDSGPEIPEKLR
;
A
#
# COMPACT_ATOMS: atom_id res chain seq x y z
N PHE A 1 4.65 36.36 -13.04
CA PHE A 1 4.49 37.36 -14.13
C PHE A 1 5.22 36.78 -15.33
N ILE A 2 4.53 36.31 -16.34
CA ILE A 2 5.15 35.94 -17.63
C ILE A 2 4.45 36.79 -18.69
N PRO A 3 5.05 37.90 -19.13
CA PRO A 3 4.50 38.69 -20.20
C PRO A 3 4.74 37.96 -21.53
N ILE A 4 3.66 37.65 -22.25
CA ILE A 4 3.77 37.20 -23.65
C ILE A 4 3.55 38.39 -24.54
N LYS A 5 4.58 38.78 -25.28
CA LYS A 5 4.52 39.85 -26.25
C LYS A 5 4.05 39.29 -27.59
N ILE A 6 2.87 39.69 -28.05
CA ILE A 6 2.34 39.34 -29.37
C ILE A 6 2.51 40.59 -30.24
N SER A 7 3.43 40.51 -31.19
CA SER A 7 3.62 41.58 -32.18
C SER A 7 2.89 41.27 -33.48
N GLN A 8 1.88 42.06 -33.81
CA GLN A 8 1.34 42.12 -35.18
C GLN A 8 1.81 43.42 -35.86
N PRO A 9 1.90 43.47 -37.23
CA PRO A 9 2.54 44.57 -37.94
C PRO A 9 1.93 45.94 -37.70
N GLN A 10 0.80 46.07 -37.05
CA GLN A 10 0.15 47.38 -36.84
C GLN A 10 -0.31 47.64 -35.39
N HIS A 11 -0.22 46.66 -34.45
CA HIS A 11 -0.58 46.88 -33.05
C HIS A 11 0.29 46.01 -32.13
N GLU A 12 0.88 46.62 -31.10
CA GLU A 12 1.49 45.89 -29.99
C GLU A 12 0.42 45.59 -28.95
N SER A 13 0.16 44.31 -28.73
CA SER A 13 -0.76 43.85 -27.68
C SER A 13 0.00 43.11 -26.61
N LEU A 14 -0.23 43.44 -25.33
CA LEU A 14 0.33 42.74 -24.18
C LEU A 14 -0.74 41.89 -23.54
N LEU A 15 -0.59 40.55 -23.60
CA LEU A 15 -1.44 39.63 -22.86
C LEU A 15 -0.82 39.38 -21.48
N VAL A 16 -1.51 39.77 -20.43
CA VAL A 16 -1.08 39.55 -19.04
C VAL A 16 -1.98 38.52 -18.40
N THR A 17 -1.41 37.36 -18.03
CA THR A 17 -2.14 36.29 -17.34
C THR A 17 -1.77 36.32 -15.86
N PHE A 18 -2.79 36.37 -15.00
CA PHE A 18 -2.63 36.28 -13.55
C PHE A 18 -3.09 34.91 -13.08
N ARG A 19 -2.25 34.25 -12.29
CA ARG A 19 -2.65 33.07 -11.53
C ARG A 19 -2.53 33.35 -10.04
N PRO A 20 -3.48 32.89 -9.21
CA PRO A 20 -3.38 33.02 -7.76
C PRO A 20 -2.07 32.35 -7.29
N LYS A 21 -1.34 33.02 -6.41
CA LYS A 21 -0.08 32.48 -5.85
C LYS A 21 -0.27 31.11 -5.22
N GLN A 22 -1.44 30.87 -4.63
CA GLN A 22 -1.82 29.59 -4.02
C GLN A 22 -1.91 28.45 -5.03
N GLU A 23 -2.36 28.68 -6.26
CA GLU A 23 -2.37 27.66 -7.32
C GLU A 23 -0.97 27.27 -7.76
N VAL A 24 -0.07 28.26 -7.87
CA VAL A 24 1.33 28.02 -8.26
C VAL A 24 2.06 27.24 -7.16
N VAL A 25 1.80 27.56 -5.89
CA VAL A 25 2.37 26.83 -4.74
C VAL A 25 1.86 25.41 -4.71
N ARG A 26 0.55 25.17 -4.83
CA ARG A 26 -0.03 23.82 -4.91
C ARG A 26 0.51 23.00 -6.08
N PHE A 27 0.72 23.64 -7.23
CA PHE A 27 1.29 22.96 -8.39
C PHE A 27 2.75 22.57 -8.15
N ALA A 28 3.53 23.44 -7.51
CA ALA A 28 4.91 23.16 -7.12
C ALA A 28 5.00 22.05 -6.05
N GLU A 29 4.11 22.04 -5.06
CA GLU A 29 4.02 21.00 -4.03
C GLU A 29 3.66 19.64 -4.65
N ASN A 30 2.70 19.60 -5.57
CA ASN A 30 2.34 18.37 -6.30
C ASN A 30 3.51 17.84 -7.14
N ILE A 31 4.27 18.71 -7.82
CA ILE A 31 5.45 18.29 -8.59
C ILE A 31 6.53 17.73 -7.65
N THR A 32 6.74 18.36 -6.50
CA THR A 32 7.71 17.91 -5.50
C THR A 32 7.31 16.57 -4.92
N GLY A 33 6.02 16.37 -4.61
CA GLY A 33 5.47 15.09 -4.16
C GLY A 33 5.62 13.98 -5.18
N VAL A 34 5.35 14.25 -6.46
CA VAL A 34 5.56 13.28 -7.55
C VAL A 34 7.03 12.93 -7.71
N LYS A 35 7.93 13.90 -7.59
CA LYS A 35 9.38 13.66 -7.70
C LYS A 35 9.88 12.75 -6.57
N SER A 36 9.51 13.04 -5.33
CA SER A 36 9.88 12.20 -4.18
C SER A 36 9.30 10.78 -4.28
N TYR A 37 8.08 10.65 -4.80
CA TYR A 37 7.46 9.35 -5.07
C TYR A 37 8.23 8.56 -6.13
N VAL A 38 8.62 9.21 -7.24
CA VAL A 38 9.42 8.56 -8.30
C VAL A 38 10.80 8.16 -7.79
N GLU A 39 11.44 8.97 -6.93
CA GLU A 39 12.73 8.64 -6.31
C GLU A 39 12.60 7.44 -5.36
N ALA A 40 11.54 7.39 -4.55
CA ALA A 40 11.25 6.25 -3.68
C ALA A 40 10.99 4.97 -4.49
N LEU A 41 10.23 5.07 -5.59
CA LEU A 41 9.97 3.94 -6.48
C LEU A 41 11.26 3.42 -7.14
N ARG A 42 12.15 4.32 -7.56
CA ARG A 42 13.47 3.95 -8.10
C ARG A 42 14.33 3.25 -7.04
N ALA A 43 14.33 3.74 -5.81
CA ALA A 43 15.07 3.11 -4.71
C ALA A 43 14.54 1.68 -4.44
N GLN A 44 13.22 1.48 -4.42
CA GLN A 44 12.61 0.14 -4.30
C GLN A 44 13.00 -0.78 -5.46
N MET A 45 12.98 -0.28 -6.69
CA MET A 45 13.40 -1.08 -7.85
C MET A 45 14.89 -1.47 -7.78
N HIS A 46 15.76 -0.58 -7.32
CA HIS A 46 17.17 -0.88 -7.10
C HIS A 46 17.36 -1.96 -6.03
N GLU A 47 16.67 -1.86 -4.91
CA GLU A 47 16.72 -2.87 -3.85
C GLU A 47 16.21 -4.23 -4.35
N PHE A 48 15.10 -4.26 -5.10
CA PHE A 48 14.56 -5.47 -5.69
C PHE A 48 15.56 -6.11 -6.68
N ASN A 49 16.15 -5.31 -7.58
CA ASN A 49 17.16 -5.79 -8.52
C ASN A 49 18.39 -6.34 -7.82
N ASN A 50 18.85 -5.71 -6.73
CA ASN A 50 19.94 -6.21 -5.92
C ASN A 50 19.63 -7.58 -5.31
N LYS A 51 18.43 -7.76 -4.77
CA LYS A 51 17.96 -9.06 -4.25
C LYS A 51 17.95 -10.14 -5.34
N LEU A 52 17.45 -9.80 -6.54
CA LEU A 52 17.46 -10.71 -7.68
C LEU A 52 18.88 -11.07 -8.15
N GLN A 53 19.81 -10.12 -8.11
CA GLN A 53 21.21 -10.38 -8.45
C GLN A 53 21.86 -11.37 -7.48
N VAL A 54 21.61 -11.24 -6.17
CA VAL A 54 22.11 -12.21 -5.19
C VAL A 54 21.54 -13.60 -5.45
N VAL A 55 20.22 -13.71 -5.67
CA VAL A 55 19.57 -14.99 -6.02
C VAL A 55 20.20 -15.59 -7.29
N SER A 56 20.34 -14.78 -8.35
CA SER A 56 20.94 -15.23 -9.61
C SER A 56 22.39 -15.69 -9.43
N GLY A 57 23.18 -14.96 -8.65
CA GLY A 57 24.57 -15.33 -8.34
C GLY A 57 24.69 -16.67 -7.59
N LEU A 58 23.82 -16.87 -6.59
CA LEU A 58 23.78 -18.11 -5.81
C LEU A 58 23.33 -19.32 -6.66
N VAL A 59 22.37 -19.11 -7.57
CA VAL A 59 21.94 -20.14 -8.55
C VAL A 59 23.10 -20.50 -9.49
N GLN A 60 23.79 -19.49 -10.06
CA GLN A 60 24.94 -19.72 -10.95
C GLN A 60 26.10 -20.42 -10.24
N ALA A 61 26.30 -20.09 -8.96
CA ALA A 61 27.32 -20.76 -8.12
C ALA A 61 26.90 -22.17 -7.67
N GLN A 62 25.66 -22.61 -8.00
CA GLN A 62 25.07 -23.86 -7.53
C GLN A 62 25.07 -24.01 -6.00
N ASN A 63 25.12 -22.87 -5.27
CA ASN A 63 25.12 -22.84 -3.82
C ASN A 63 23.69 -22.80 -3.29
N TYR A 64 22.97 -23.91 -3.40
CA TYR A 64 21.56 -24.02 -3.04
C TYR A 64 21.31 -23.86 -1.56
N THR A 65 22.26 -24.27 -0.70
CA THR A 65 22.12 -24.13 0.75
C THR A 65 22.12 -22.66 1.17
N GLU A 66 22.99 -21.85 0.58
CA GLU A 66 23.06 -20.42 0.87
C GLU A 66 21.92 -19.65 0.20
N LEU A 67 21.48 -20.12 -0.98
CA LEU A 67 20.29 -19.62 -1.65
C LEU A 67 19.04 -19.82 -0.78
N GLU A 68 18.87 -21.02 -0.23
CA GLU A 68 17.78 -21.35 0.67
C GLU A 68 17.82 -20.47 1.93
N THR A 69 18.99 -20.33 2.54
CA THR A 69 19.22 -19.46 3.70
C THR A 69 18.93 -17.99 3.37
N TYR A 70 19.36 -17.51 2.20
CA TYR A 70 19.12 -16.14 1.76
C TYR A 70 17.63 -15.88 1.49
N ILE A 71 16.97 -16.77 0.74
CA ILE A 71 15.52 -16.69 0.51
C ILE A 71 14.77 -16.77 1.83
N HIS A 72 15.18 -17.68 2.71
CA HIS A 72 14.65 -17.75 4.05
C HIS A 72 14.88 -16.43 4.82
N GLY A 73 16.04 -15.82 4.79
CA GLY A 73 16.31 -14.53 5.44
C GLY A 73 15.46 -13.39 4.88
N VAL A 74 15.24 -13.35 3.56
CA VAL A 74 14.39 -12.35 2.91
C VAL A 74 12.91 -12.62 3.16
N VAL A 75 12.52 -13.90 3.32
CA VAL A 75 11.12 -14.34 3.48
C VAL A 75 10.75 -14.61 4.97
N HIS A 76 11.70 -15.00 5.83
CA HIS A 76 11.42 -15.45 7.21
C HIS A 76 11.13 -14.37 8.25
N LEU A 77 11.39 -13.11 7.97
CA LEU A 77 10.72 -12.04 8.72
C LEU A 77 9.20 -12.07 8.54
N LYS A 78 8.72 -12.76 7.48
CA LYS A 78 7.31 -12.91 7.10
C LYS A 78 6.62 -14.21 7.54
N ASN A 79 7.36 -15.23 7.97
CA ASN A 79 6.77 -16.58 8.10
C ASN A 79 5.82 -16.79 9.29
N ARG A 80 5.95 -16.06 10.38
CA ARG A 80 4.97 -16.17 11.49
C ARG A 80 3.60 -15.60 11.10
N GLU A 81 3.62 -14.47 10.43
CA GLU A 81 2.42 -13.79 9.95
C GLU A 81 1.78 -14.55 8.79
N LEU A 82 2.59 -15.04 7.83
CA LEU A 82 2.12 -15.88 6.74
C LEU A 82 1.52 -17.21 7.22
N GLN A 83 2.08 -17.85 8.26
CA GLN A 83 1.50 -19.08 8.81
C GLN A 83 0.17 -18.82 9.50
N GLN A 84 0.01 -17.72 10.22
CA GLN A 84 -1.27 -17.32 10.81
C GLN A 84 -2.32 -17.01 9.74
N ILE A 85 -1.93 -16.32 8.66
CA ILE A 85 -2.81 -15.97 7.55
C ILE A 85 -3.21 -17.23 6.77
N SER A 86 -2.24 -18.09 6.40
CA SER A 86 -2.48 -19.29 5.58
C SER A 86 -3.37 -20.32 6.26
N GLY A 87 -3.45 -20.34 7.59
CA GLY A 87 -4.38 -21.18 8.34
C GLY A 87 -5.83 -20.69 8.31
N LYS A 88 -6.06 -19.42 7.97
CA LYS A 88 -7.36 -18.76 7.99
C LYS A 88 -7.85 -18.35 6.60
N ILE A 89 -6.94 -18.14 5.65
CA ILE A 89 -7.19 -17.68 4.28
C ILE A 89 -6.69 -18.74 3.31
N GLY A 90 -7.60 -19.36 2.57
CA GLY A 90 -7.28 -20.43 1.64
C GLY A 90 -6.70 -19.97 0.31
N ASP A 91 -7.03 -18.77 -0.14
CA ASP A 91 -6.51 -18.23 -1.42
C ASP A 91 -5.09 -17.66 -1.23
N PRO A 92 -4.07 -18.18 -1.96
CA PRO A 92 -2.68 -17.75 -1.79
C PRO A 92 -2.43 -16.30 -2.21
N THR A 93 -3.20 -15.75 -3.16
CA THR A 93 -3.06 -14.37 -3.63
C THR A 93 -3.57 -13.40 -2.57
N LEU A 94 -4.73 -13.70 -1.97
CA LEU A 94 -5.28 -12.91 -0.87
C LEU A 94 -4.38 -13.02 0.36
N ALA A 95 -3.86 -14.20 0.67
CA ALA A 95 -2.92 -14.40 1.77
C ALA A 95 -1.64 -13.58 1.59
N ALA A 96 -1.05 -13.57 0.38
CA ALA A 96 0.11 -12.74 0.05
C ALA A 96 -0.19 -11.23 0.12
N PHE A 97 -1.37 -10.82 -0.35
CA PHE A 97 -1.84 -9.44 -0.21
C PHE A 97 -1.94 -9.02 1.25
N LEU A 98 -2.59 -9.82 2.10
CA LEU A 98 -2.70 -9.54 3.53
C LEU A 98 -1.33 -9.47 4.20
N ALA A 99 -0.41 -10.40 3.87
CA ALA A 99 0.96 -10.36 4.38
C ALA A 99 1.65 -9.01 4.07
N SER A 100 1.46 -8.47 2.85
CA SER A 100 1.99 -7.15 2.50
C SER A 100 1.39 -6.01 3.34
N LYS A 101 0.14 -6.16 3.79
CA LYS A 101 -0.51 -5.20 4.68
C LYS A 101 -0.01 -5.29 6.12
N PHE A 102 0.33 -6.49 6.60
CA PHE A 102 1.02 -6.68 7.88
C PHE A 102 2.41 -6.02 7.88
N ASP A 103 3.20 -6.20 6.80
CA ASP A 103 4.48 -5.53 6.64
C ASP A 103 4.32 -4.00 6.74
N ARG A 104 3.37 -3.45 5.98
CA ARG A 104 3.09 -2.01 5.99
C ARG A 104 2.63 -1.50 7.35
N ALA A 105 1.77 -2.26 8.04
CA ALA A 105 1.35 -1.93 9.41
C ALA A 105 2.55 -1.86 10.36
N SER A 106 3.46 -2.85 10.28
CA SER A 106 4.69 -2.90 11.06
C SER A 106 5.60 -1.69 10.80
N GLU A 107 5.80 -1.30 9.53
CA GLU A 107 6.55 -0.10 9.14
C GLU A 107 5.96 1.18 9.74
N GLN A 108 4.63 1.26 9.81
CA GLN A 108 3.90 2.38 10.40
C GLN A 108 3.73 2.27 11.91
N ARG A 109 4.26 1.22 12.55
CA ARG A 109 4.10 0.91 13.98
C ARG A 109 2.62 0.77 14.37
N VAL A 110 1.83 0.15 13.51
CA VAL A 110 0.46 -0.25 13.74
C VAL A 110 0.44 -1.74 14.06
N ASP A 111 -0.23 -2.12 15.12
CA ASP A 111 -0.48 -3.52 15.49
C ASP A 111 -1.71 -4.01 14.72
N LEU A 112 -1.48 -4.67 13.57
CA LEU A 112 -2.54 -5.28 12.76
C LEU A 112 -2.73 -6.72 13.20
N VAL A 113 -3.96 -7.11 13.51
CA VAL A 113 -4.30 -8.48 13.93
C VAL A 113 -5.46 -9.03 13.12
N LEU A 114 -5.39 -10.33 12.75
CA LEU A 114 -6.55 -11.07 12.28
C LEU A 114 -7.29 -11.65 13.49
N THR A 115 -8.60 -11.39 13.56
CA THR A 115 -9.41 -11.97 14.64
C THR A 115 -9.45 -13.50 14.56
N ASP A 116 -9.74 -14.15 15.68
CA ASP A 116 -9.85 -15.62 15.72
C ASP A 116 -11.02 -16.15 14.90
N ARG A 117 -12.00 -15.31 14.62
CA ARG A 117 -13.17 -15.66 13.78
C ARG A 117 -12.90 -15.58 12.29
N THR A 118 -11.75 -15.01 11.88
CA THR A 118 -11.39 -14.94 10.47
C THR A 118 -11.24 -16.34 9.91
N GLU A 119 -12.06 -16.65 8.91
CA GLU A 119 -12.02 -17.91 8.16
C GLU A 119 -12.58 -17.67 6.75
N LEU A 120 -11.75 -17.87 5.74
CA LEU A 120 -12.08 -17.78 4.32
C LEU A 120 -11.28 -18.85 3.58
N LEU A 121 -11.78 -20.07 3.58
CA LEU A 121 -11.09 -21.25 3.03
C LEU A 121 -11.67 -21.68 1.69
N GLY A 122 -12.80 -21.12 1.28
CA GLY A 122 -13.44 -21.38 0.00
C GLY A 122 -12.61 -20.96 -1.21
N ARG A 123 -12.94 -21.54 -2.37
CA ARG A 123 -12.34 -21.11 -3.63
C ARG A 123 -12.99 -19.82 -4.09
N LEU A 124 -12.17 -18.78 -4.27
CA LEU A 124 -12.61 -17.49 -4.81
C LEU A 124 -12.58 -17.52 -6.33
N THR A 125 -13.56 -16.88 -6.97
CA THR A 125 -13.44 -16.52 -8.38
C THR A 125 -12.45 -15.36 -8.53
N GLU A 126 -11.87 -15.19 -9.72
CA GLU A 126 -10.91 -14.10 -9.96
C GLU A 126 -11.55 -12.71 -9.71
N GLU A 127 -12.80 -12.53 -10.11
CA GLU A 127 -13.57 -11.30 -9.90
C GLU A 127 -13.76 -11.02 -8.40
N LEU A 128 -14.23 -12.00 -7.64
CA LEU A 128 -14.44 -11.87 -6.20
C LEU A 128 -13.12 -11.61 -5.45
N LEU A 129 -12.04 -12.24 -5.88
CA LEU A 129 -10.70 -12.01 -5.32
C LEU A 129 -10.25 -10.56 -5.53
N GLN A 130 -10.45 -10.00 -6.72
CA GLN A 130 -10.12 -8.61 -7.03
C GLN A 130 -10.94 -7.63 -6.18
N ASP A 131 -12.23 -7.89 -6.04
CA ASP A 131 -13.13 -7.08 -5.19
C ASP A 131 -12.70 -7.14 -3.72
N LEU A 132 -12.38 -8.32 -3.20
CA LEU A 132 -11.89 -8.48 -1.83
C LEU A 132 -10.58 -7.72 -1.59
N ILE A 133 -9.63 -7.82 -2.50
CA ILE A 133 -8.35 -7.09 -2.42
C ILE A 133 -8.62 -5.58 -2.41
N LEU A 134 -9.53 -5.10 -3.25
CA LEU A 134 -9.86 -3.69 -3.32
C LEU A 134 -10.54 -3.20 -2.03
N ILE A 135 -11.57 -3.93 -1.56
CA ILE A 135 -12.34 -3.55 -0.38
C ILE A 135 -11.47 -3.59 0.87
N VAL A 136 -10.80 -4.72 1.12
CA VAL A 136 -9.94 -4.89 2.30
C VAL A 136 -8.78 -3.88 2.26
N GLY A 137 -8.20 -3.65 1.07
CA GLY A 137 -7.16 -2.65 0.87
C GLY A 137 -7.59 -1.26 1.31
N ASN A 138 -8.75 -0.81 0.83
CA ASN A 138 -9.28 0.51 1.16
C ASN A 138 -9.64 0.64 2.66
N LEU A 139 -10.25 -0.39 3.24
CA LEU A 139 -10.62 -0.36 4.66
C LEU A 139 -9.37 -0.29 5.56
N LEU A 140 -8.32 -1.06 5.25
CA LEU A 140 -7.08 -1.02 6.01
C LEU A 140 -6.33 0.31 5.86
N GLU A 141 -6.26 0.88 4.64
CA GLU A 141 -5.66 2.20 4.43
C GLU A 141 -6.40 3.28 5.22
N ASN A 142 -7.73 3.28 5.19
CA ASN A 142 -8.53 4.21 5.97
C ASN A 142 -8.25 4.08 7.48
N ALA A 143 -8.15 2.84 7.98
CA ALA A 143 -7.82 2.57 9.38
C ALA A 143 -6.39 3.07 9.73
N PHE A 144 -5.39 2.82 8.86
CA PHE A 144 -4.03 3.30 9.07
C PHE A 144 -3.94 4.82 9.08
N ASP A 145 -4.67 5.48 8.18
CA ASP A 145 -4.72 6.95 8.12
C ASP A 145 -5.38 7.55 9.38
N ALA A 146 -6.44 6.93 9.89
CA ALA A 146 -7.12 7.35 11.12
C ALA A 146 -6.22 7.27 12.35
N LEU A 147 -5.22 6.37 12.34
CA LEU A 147 -4.27 6.17 13.44
C LEU A 147 -3.07 7.11 13.41
N GLN A 148 -2.93 7.97 12.40
CA GLN A 148 -1.82 8.92 12.34
C GLN A 148 -1.88 9.89 13.52
N GLY A 149 -0.78 9.93 14.30
CA GLY A 149 -0.70 10.77 15.52
C GLY A 149 -1.33 10.16 16.77
N CYS A 150 -1.98 9.00 16.71
CA CYS A 150 -2.54 8.31 17.86
C CYS A 150 -1.44 7.62 18.70
N ALA A 151 -1.63 7.58 20.02
CA ALA A 151 -0.72 6.88 20.95
C ALA A 151 -0.90 5.36 20.88
N MET A 152 -2.14 4.89 20.83
CA MET A 152 -2.49 3.48 20.53
C MET A 152 -2.78 3.34 19.05
N ARG A 153 -2.21 2.31 18.42
CA ARG A 153 -2.31 2.06 16.99
C ARG A 153 -2.57 0.59 16.74
N THR A 154 -3.81 0.18 16.96
CA THR A 154 -4.24 -1.20 16.74
C THR A 154 -5.34 -1.23 15.70
N VAL A 155 -5.24 -2.17 14.77
CA VAL A 155 -6.27 -2.47 13.77
C VAL A 155 -6.59 -3.96 13.84
N ALA A 156 -7.87 -4.30 13.93
CA ALA A 156 -8.34 -5.68 13.86
C ALA A 156 -9.10 -5.89 12.54
N LEU A 157 -8.75 -6.94 11.81
CA LEU A 157 -9.43 -7.36 10.58
C LEU A 157 -10.12 -8.70 10.83
N GLU A 158 -11.38 -8.78 10.44
CA GLU A 158 -12.17 -10.01 10.40
C GLU A 158 -12.68 -10.23 8.99
N ILE A 159 -12.51 -11.44 8.47
CA ILE A 159 -13.07 -11.88 7.20
C ILE A 159 -13.74 -13.23 7.48
N VAL A 160 -15.06 -13.29 7.33
CA VAL A 160 -15.84 -14.52 7.62
C VAL A 160 -16.64 -14.89 6.39
N GLU A 161 -16.42 -16.10 5.90
CA GLU A 161 -17.21 -16.70 4.84
C GLU A 161 -18.39 -17.47 5.44
N THR A 162 -19.56 -17.24 4.87
CA THR A 162 -20.77 -18.03 5.13
C THR A 162 -21.21 -18.73 3.83
N THR A 163 -22.28 -19.48 3.87
CA THR A 163 -22.81 -20.16 2.68
C THR A 163 -23.30 -19.20 1.59
N GLU A 164 -23.60 -17.96 1.93
CA GLU A 164 -24.23 -16.99 1.01
C GLU A 164 -23.41 -15.70 0.85
N GLU A 165 -22.64 -15.33 1.86
CA GLU A 165 -22.02 -14.00 1.92
C GLU A 165 -20.62 -14.07 2.55
N ILE A 166 -19.79 -13.07 2.23
CA ILE A 166 -18.50 -12.80 2.90
C ILE A 166 -18.66 -11.51 3.69
N TYR A 167 -18.42 -11.58 4.99
CA TYR A 167 -18.42 -10.44 5.89
C TYR A 167 -16.99 -9.96 6.11
N ILE A 168 -16.79 -8.65 5.93
CA ILE A 168 -15.51 -7.98 6.18
C ILE A 168 -15.74 -6.91 7.23
N SER A 169 -15.00 -6.97 8.32
CA SER A 169 -15.04 -5.96 9.38
C SER A 169 -13.64 -5.50 9.72
N VAL A 170 -13.47 -4.19 9.86
CA VAL A 170 -12.22 -3.56 10.30
C VAL A 170 -12.54 -2.65 11.47
N TRP A 171 -11.81 -2.83 12.56
CA TRP A 171 -11.87 -1.97 13.74
C TRP A 171 -10.50 -1.35 13.97
N ASP A 172 -10.48 -0.08 14.29
CA ASP A 172 -9.27 0.63 14.65
C ASP A 172 -9.42 1.32 16.01
N SER A 173 -8.28 1.63 16.65
CA SER A 173 -8.21 2.34 17.92
C SER A 173 -8.17 3.86 17.75
N GLY A 174 -8.47 4.35 16.57
CA GLY A 174 -8.49 5.77 16.23
C GLY A 174 -9.70 6.53 16.79
N PRO A 175 -9.81 7.81 16.48
CA PRO A 175 -10.97 8.62 16.88
C PRO A 175 -12.23 8.15 16.17
N GLU A 176 -13.37 8.26 16.85
CA GLU A 176 -14.67 7.94 16.25
C GLU A 176 -14.93 8.77 15.00
N ILE A 177 -15.55 8.13 14.00
CA ILE A 177 -15.99 8.81 12.78
C ILE A 177 -17.06 9.86 13.16
N PRO A 178 -16.85 11.14 12.84
CA PRO A 178 -17.84 12.17 13.15
C PRO A 178 -19.21 11.85 12.56
N GLU A 179 -20.31 12.11 13.31
CA GLU A 179 -21.69 11.83 12.86
C GLU A 179 -22.03 12.43 11.50
N LYS A 180 -21.37 13.53 11.11
CA LYS A 180 -21.57 14.17 9.80
C LYS A 180 -21.00 13.40 8.62
N LEU A 181 -20.17 12.37 8.86
CA LEU A 181 -19.51 11.53 7.86
C LEU A 181 -20.01 10.08 7.90
N ARG A 182 -20.91 9.77 8.79
CA ARG A 182 -21.71 8.53 8.84
C ARG A 182 -22.94 8.70 7.96
#